data_e98918158b30f84446461567c80d9f2a
#
_entry.id   e98918158b30f84446461567c80d9f2a
#
_cell.length_a   1.000
_cell.length_b   1.000
_cell.length_c   1.000
_cell.angle_alpha   90.00
_cell.angle_beta   90.00
_cell.angle_gamma   90.00
#
_symmetry.space_group_name_H-M   'P 1'
#
loop_
_entity.id
_entity.type
_entity.pdbx_description
1 polymer ?
#
loop_
_entity_poly.entity_id
_entity_poly.type
_entity_poly.pdbx_seq_one_letter_code
_entity_poly.pdbx_strand_id
1 'polypeptide(L)'
;MSSRTEYALPFTIETLIVVSEKLPLFGLAFCVIWSIIFDFEEATKTHCEVENFAPSISSSLSFLTQKYVWQVVIALLVVPRIIFLLSYKRFYEFRISTITQNSDFQSHFSWLVKVTLTFNALELISLLGLTIVTSEENFDVHKVCFVTFALSSLLYFILTCSLWKYCGIYQEINGEKKSFDEKKFWLKLYFVLGIPMSILYYWHNEYCQDYVYSFFCICEYVIVYAIIKFHGTAKYDFADINIVIPSSTIGQYL
;
A
#
# COMPACT_ATOMS: atom_id res chain seq x y z
N MET A 1 -20.53 5.22 40.64
CA MET A 1 -20.11 4.64 39.35
C MET A 1 -20.55 5.61 38.27
N SER A 2 -19.63 6.44 37.79
CA SER A 2 -19.90 7.39 36.70
C SER A 2 -19.89 6.59 35.39
N SER A 3 -21.02 6.52 34.68
CA SER A 3 -21.11 5.98 33.35
C SER A 3 -20.27 6.86 32.43
N ARG A 4 -19.08 6.39 32.05
CA ARG A 4 -18.30 7.05 31.00
C ARG A 4 -19.10 6.91 29.71
N THR A 5 -19.60 8.02 29.21
CA THR A 5 -20.19 8.09 27.87
C THR A 5 -19.07 7.89 26.87
N GLU A 6 -19.03 6.74 26.22
CA GLU A 6 -18.13 6.47 25.09
C GLU A 6 -18.79 7.02 23.82
N TYR A 7 -18.13 7.94 23.14
CA TYR A 7 -18.56 8.42 21.84
C TYR A 7 -17.92 7.52 20.76
N ALA A 8 -18.74 6.69 20.13
CA ALA A 8 -18.32 5.96 18.94
C ALA A 8 -18.20 6.94 17.77
N LEU A 9 -17.08 6.93 17.07
CA LEU A 9 -16.97 7.66 15.80
C LEU A 9 -17.95 7.06 14.80
N PRO A 10 -18.56 7.88 13.92
CA PRO A 10 -19.48 7.40 12.88
C PRO A 10 -18.77 6.52 11.84
N PHE A 11 -17.44 6.42 11.89
CA PHE A 11 -16.63 5.59 11.00
C PHE A 11 -16.17 4.33 11.74
N THR A 12 -16.63 3.19 11.25
CA THR A 12 -16.11 1.90 11.68
C THR A 12 -14.73 1.65 11.04
N ILE A 13 -13.91 0.80 11.66
CA ILE A 13 -12.66 0.33 11.02
C ILE A 13 -12.96 -0.27 9.66
N GLU A 14 -14.06 -1.01 9.53
CA GLU A 14 -14.51 -1.59 8.27
C GLU A 14 -14.69 -0.52 7.17
N THR A 15 -15.32 0.60 7.48
CA THR A 15 -15.49 1.72 6.53
C THR A 15 -14.13 2.26 6.07
N LEU A 16 -13.18 2.45 7.00
CA LEU A 16 -11.83 2.92 6.67
C LEU A 16 -11.08 1.92 5.79
N ILE A 17 -11.25 0.61 6.03
CA ILE A 17 -10.62 -0.44 5.22
C ILE A 17 -11.21 -0.43 3.81
N VAL A 18 -12.54 -0.38 3.68
CA VAL A 18 -13.22 -0.33 2.39
C VAL A 18 -12.76 0.90 1.61
N VAL A 19 -12.68 2.06 2.24
CA VAL A 19 -12.17 3.29 1.60
C VAL A 19 -10.73 3.09 1.15
N SER A 20 -9.85 2.56 2.02
CA SER A 20 -8.43 2.36 1.72
C SER A 20 -8.17 1.34 0.60
N GLU A 21 -9.08 0.39 0.38
CA GLU A 21 -8.98 -0.59 -0.71
C GLU A 21 -9.66 -0.08 -1.99
N LYS A 22 -10.90 0.40 -1.91
CA LYS A 22 -11.72 0.72 -3.08
C LYS A 22 -11.36 2.06 -3.72
N LEU A 23 -11.10 3.07 -2.90
CA LEU A 23 -10.83 4.42 -3.41
C LEU A 23 -9.60 4.46 -4.35
N PRO A 24 -8.42 3.93 -3.99
CA PRO A 24 -7.28 3.92 -4.91
C PRO A 24 -7.51 3.04 -6.14
N LEU A 25 -8.24 1.92 -6.02
CA LEU A 25 -8.56 1.08 -7.17
C LEU A 25 -9.44 1.81 -8.19
N PHE A 26 -10.50 2.46 -7.74
CA PHE A 26 -11.36 3.22 -8.64
C PHE A 26 -10.67 4.45 -9.20
N GLY A 27 -9.90 5.17 -8.38
CA GLY A 27 -9.13 6.33 -8.84
C GLY A 27 -8.11 5.96 -9.91
N LEU A 28 -7.36 4.87 -9.68
CA LEU A 28 -6.38 4.38 -10.64
C LEU A 28 -7.04 3.90 -11.93
N ALA A 29 -8.11 3.09 -11.83
CA ALA A 29 -8.86 2.63 -12.99
C ALA A 29 -9.41 3.80 -13.81
N PHE A 30 -9.97 4.82 -13.14
CA PHE A 30 -10.43 6.04 -13.81
C PHE A 30 -9.30 6.72 -14.56
N CYS A 31 -8.15 6.96 -13.92
CA CYS A 31 -7.04 7.68 -14.55
C CYS A 31 -6.46 6.91 -15.74
N VAL A 32 -6.26 5.59 -15.63
CA VAL A 32 -5.73 4.77 -16.72
C VAL A 32 -6.72 4.68 -17.88
N ILE A 33 -8.01 4.45 -17.60
CA ILE A 33 -9.04 4.39 -18.65
C ILE A 33 -9.18 5.74 -19.34
N TRP A 34 -9.14 6.84 -18.59
CA TRP A 34 -9.19 8.19 -19.17
C TRP A 34 -8.01 8.42 -20.11
N SER A 35 -6.79 8.08 -19.69
CA SER A 35 -5.60 8.21 -20.53
C SER A 35 -5.68 7.35 -21.79
N ILE A 36 -6.23 6.13 -21.71
CA ILE A 36 -6.42 5.28 -22.88
C ILE A 36 -7.42 5.87 -23.88
N ILE A 37 -8.47 6.55 -23.40
CA ILE A 37 -9.53 7.07 -24.26
C ILE A 37 -9.14 8.42 -24.89
N PHE A 38 -8.49 9.29 -24.11
CA PHE A 38 -8.31 10.70 -24.50
C PHE A 38 -6.85 11.11 -24.75
N ASP A 39 -5.88 10.39 -24.16
CA ASP A 39 -4.47 10.79 -24.17
C ASP A 39 -3.55 9.64 -24.63
N PHE A 40 -4.06 8.66 -25.39
CA PHE A 40 -3.39 7.39 -25.67
C PHE A 40 -2.00 7.55 -26.26
N GLU A 41 -1.86 8.34 -27.32
CA GLU A 41 -0.59 8.53 -28.03
C GLU A 41 0.49 9.11 -27.11
N GLU A 42 0.15 10.15 -26.34
CA GLU A 42 1.10 10.77 -25.41
C GLU A 42 1.35 9.89 -24.18
N ALA A 43 0.33 9.19 -23.66
CA ALA A 43 0.46 8.34 -22.49
C ALA A 43 1.27 7.07 -22.75
N THR A 44 1.32 6.58 -23.98
CA THR A 44 2.09 5.38 -24.39
C THR A 44 3.47 5.73 -24.96
N LYS A 45 3.75 7.02 -25.15
CA LYS A 45 5.03 7.49 -25.66
C LYS A 45 6.15 7.25 -24.66
N THR A 46 7.28 6.82 -25.17
CA THR A 46 8.51 6.62 -24.37
C THR A 46 9.70 7.28 -25.09
N HIS A 47 10.83 7.40 -24.40
CA HIS A 47 12.05 7.93 -25.01
C HIS A 47 12.56 7.12 -26.20
N CYS A 48 12.11 5.87 -26.32
CA CYS A 48 12.46 4.97 -27.43
C CYS A 48 11.64 5.23 -28.72
N GLU A 49 10.55 5.98 -28.63
CA GLU A 49 9.64 6.26 -29.77
C GLU A 49 9.13 4.99 -30.49
N VAL A 50 9.00 3.86 -29.77
CA VAL A 50 8.50 2.59 -30.27
C VAL A 50 7.01 2.39 -29.95
N GLU A 51 6.35 1.50 -30.67
CA GLU A 51 4.92 1.22 -30.47
C GLU A 51 4.65 0.57 -29.10
N ASN A 52 3.63 1.08 -28.42
CA ASN A 52 3.12 0.57 -27.16
C ASN A 52 1.59 0.56 -27.17
N PHE A 53 1.00 -0.48 -26.54
CA PHE A 53 -0.45 -0.68 -26.45
C PHE A 53 -1.02 -0.36 -25.06
N ALA A 54 -0.18 -0.11 -24.06
CA ALA A 54 -0.62 0.21 -22.70
C ALA A 54 0.28 1.31 -22.10
N PRO A 55 -0.29 2.37 -21.50
CA PRO A 55 0.48 3.39 -20.79
C PRO A 55 0.96 2.86 -19.43
N SER A 56 2.02 3.41 -18.84
CA SER A 56 2.35 3.16 -17.45
C SER A 56 1.37 3.89 -16.51
N ILE A 57 1.32 3.46 -15.25
CA ILE A 57 0.57 4.19 -14.21
C ILE A 57 1.10 5.61 -14.11
N SER A 58 2.42 5.77 -14.04
CA SER A 58 3.05 7.08 -13.90
C SER A 58 2.73 8.02 -15.04
N SER A 59 2.80 7.54 -16.28
CA SER A 59 2.41 8.34 -17.47
C SER A 59 0.93 8.71 -17.44
N SER A 60 0.05 7.74 -17.13
CA SER A 60 -1.40 7.99 -17.02
C SER A 60 -1.75 9.03 -15.96
N LEU A 61 -0.95 9.18 -14.91
CA LEU A 61 -1.17 10.13 -13.82
C LEU A 61 -0.48 11.49 -14.03
N SER A 62 0.23 11.69 -15.15
CA SER A 62 0.97 12.93 -15.42
C SER A 62 0.08 14.01 -16.05
N PHE A 63 -1.05 13.66 -16.68
CA PHE A 63 -1.96 14.61 -17.28
C PHE A 63 -2.78 15.37 -16.24
N LEU A 64 -3.12 16.61 -16.54
CA LEU A 64 -3.70 17.55 -15.57
C LEU A 64 -4.93 17.02 -14.83
N THR A 65 -5.90 16.45 -15.55
CA THR A 65 -7.14 15.92 -14.96
C THR A 65 -6.86 14.72 -14.06
N GLN A 66 -6.12 13.74 -14.58
CA GLN A 66 -5.78 12.51 -13.86
C GLN A 66 -4.90 12.80 -12.63
N LYS A 67 -3.94 13.70 -12.76
CA LYS A 67 -3.09 14.16 -11.66
C LYS A 67 -3.92 14.69 -10.49
N TYR A 68 -4.85 15.61 -10.73
CA TYR A 68 -5.68 16.16 -9.66
C TYR A 68 -6.62 15.12 -9.04
N VAL A 69 -7.23 14.26 -9.86
CA VAL A 69 -8.07 13.17 -9.35
C VAL A 69 -7.24 12.26 -8.44
N TRP A 70 -6.05 11.86 -8.89
CA TRP A 70 -5.16 11.01 -8.11
C TRP A 70 -4.70 11.67 -6.82
N GLN A 71 -4.33 12.95 -6.85
CA GLN A 71 -3.95 13.71 -5.66
C GLN A 71 -5.07 13.74 -4.61
N VAL A 72 -6.32 13.93 -5.02
CA VAL A 72 -7.48 13.85 -4.11
C VAL A 72 -7.65 12.44 -3.55
N VAL A 73 -7.53 11.41 -4.38
CA VAL A 73 -7.60 10.00 -3.95
C VAL A 73 -6.56 9.71 -2.88
N ILE A 74 -5.31 10.09 -3.11
CA ILE A 74 -4.22 9.83 -2.15
C ILE A 74 -4.36 10.69 -0.90
N ALA A 75 -4.78 11.95 -1.01
CA ALA A 75 -5.04 12.80 0.16
C ALA A 75 -6.08 12.16 1.11
N LEU A 76 -7.15 11.58 0.55
CA LEU A 76 -8.16 10.86 1.33
C LEU A 76 -7.66 9.52 1.87
N LEU A 77 -6.68 8.89 1.21
CA LEU A 77 -6.10 7.61 1.60
C LEU A 77 -5.12 7.74 2.79
N VAL A 78 -4.40 8.87 2.89
CA VAL A 78 -3.32 9.05 3.88
C VAL A 78 -3.80 8.83 5.31
N VAL A 79 -4.93 9.42 5.69
CA VAL A 79 -5.45 9.34 7.06
C VAL A 79 -5.78 7.89 7.47
N PRO A 80 -6.57 7.13 6.70
CA PRO A 80 -6.75 5.70 6.96
C PRO A 80 -5.45 4.91 7.07
N ARG A 81 -4.47 5.18 6.19
CA ARG A 81 -3.18 4.47 6.20
C ARG A 81 -2.39 4.74 7.49
N ILE A 82 -2.40 5.97 8.00
CA ILE A 82 -1.78 6.31 9.28
C ILE A 82 -2.50 5.62 10.44
N ILE A 83 -3.84 5.59 10.43
CA ILE A 83 -4.63 4.89 11.45
C ILE A 83 -4.25 3.40 11.47
N PHE A 84 -4.14 2.73 10.30
CA PHE A 84 -3.74 1.33 10.24
C PHE A 84 -2.30 1.11 10.69
N LEU A 85 -1.37 1.99 10.35
CA LEU A 85 0.02 1.91 10.83
C LEU A 85 0.06 1.90 12.37
N LEU A 86 -0.69 2.82 13.01
CA LEU A 86 -0.77 2.91 14.46
C LEU A 86 -1.52 1.71 15.08
N SER A 87 -2.57 1.23 14.41
CA SER A 87 -3.33 0.05 14.83
C SER A 87 -2.48 -1.21 14.80
N TYR A 88 -1.68 -1.43 13.75
CA TYR A 88 -0.74 -2.55 13.68
C TYR A 88 0.34 -2.47 14.75
N LYS A 89 0.83 -1.26 15.08
CA LYS A 89 1.75 -1.10 16.22
C LYS A 89 1.14 -1.64 17.52
N ARG A 90 -0.09 -1.22 17.83
CA ARG A 90 -0.82 -1.69 19.03
C ARG A 90 -1.14 -3.18 18.97
N PHE A 91 -1.53 -3.68 17.82
CA PHE A 91 -1.78 -5.10 17.59
C PHE A 91 -0.55 -5.95 17.92
N TYR A 92 0.61 -5.59 17.42
CA TYR A 92 1.84 -6.32 17.69
C TYR A 92 2.32 -6.17 19.15
N GLU A 93 2.20 -5.00 19.75
CA GLU A 93 2.50 -4.76 21.17
C GLU A 93 1.64 -5.66 22.08
N PHE A 94 0.35 -5.78 21.78
CA PHE A 94 -0.56 -6.66 22.50
C PHE A 94 -0.19 -8.14 22.31
N ARG A 95 0.07 -8.55 21.08
CA ARG A 95 0.43 -9.95 20.78
C ARG A 95 1.71 -10.39 21.49
N ILE A 96 2.74 -9.56 21.52
CA ILE A 96 3.99 -9.93 22.19
C ILE A 96 3.79 -10.13 23.70
N SER A 97 2.96 -9.30 24.33
CA SER A 97 2.69 -9.42 25.78
C SER A 97 1.96 -10.72 26.13
N THR A 98 1.23 -11.32 25.17
CA THR A 98 0.45 -12.55 25.38
C THR A 98 1.23 -13.84 25.06
N ILE A 99 2.25 -13.78 24.17
CA ILE A 99 2.91 -14.97 23.64
C ILE A 99 4.01 -15.49 24.56
N THR A 100 4.79 -14.61 25.21
CA THR A 100 5.94 -15.05 26.01
C THR A 100 6.37 -14.04 27.06
N GLN A 101 6.95 -14.56 28.16
CA GLN A 101 7.63 -13.78 29.20
C GLN A 101 9.14 -13.70 29.00
N ASN A 102 9.68 -14.31 27.92
CA ASN A 102 11.12 -14.28 27.65
C ASN A 102 11.53 -12.90 27.12
N SER A 103 12.37 -12.19 27.87
CA SER A 103 12.81 -10.81 27.60
C SER A 103 13.58 -10.68 26.28
N ASP A 104 14.44 -11.67 25.95
CA ASP A 104 15.26 -11.62 24.74
C ASP A 104 14.39 -11.77 23.49
N PHE A 105 13.43 -12.68 23.54
CA PHE A 105 12.44 -12.84 22.47
C PHE A 105 11.61 -11.56 22.29
N GLN A 106 11.14 -10.95 23.38
CA GLN A 106 10.36 -9.71 23.33
C GLN A 106 11.15 -8.57 22.71
N SER A 107 12.43 -8.44 23.07
CA SER A 107 13.32 -7.41 22.53
C SER A 107 13.51 -7.57 21.02
N HIS A 108 13.83 -8.78 20.57
CA HIS A 108 14.04 -9.08 19.15
C HIS A 108 12.77 -8.85 18.31
N PHE A 109 11.64 -9.31 18.82
CA PHE A 109 10.34 -9.11 18.18
C PHE A 109 9.97 -7.62 18.10
N SER A 110 10.16 -6.88 19.18
CA SER A 110 9.88 -5.44 19.23
C SER A 110 10.73 -4.66 18.21
N TRP A 111 11.99 -5.05 18.03
CA TRP A 111 12.84 -4.51 17.00
C TRP A 111 12.31 -4.80 15.59
N LEU A 112 11.92 -6.07 15.34
CA LEU A 112 11.37 -6.48 14.04
C LEU A 112 10.06 -5.75 13.70
N VAL A 113 9.19 -5.53 14.70
CA VAL A 113 7.98 -4.72 14.55
C VAL A 113 8.33 -3.28 14.15
N LYS A 114 9.29 -2.64 14.82
CA LYS A 114 9.72 -1.29 14.49
C LYS A 114 10.21 -1.19 13.03
N VAL A 115 11.06 -2.12 12.62
CA VAL A 115 11.57 -2.17 11.24
C VAL A 115 10.43 -2.34 10.23
N THR A 116 9.49 -3.26 10.51
CA THR A 116 8.32 -3.50 9.64
C THR A 116 7.47 -2.24 9.48
N LEU A 117 7.17 -1.56 10.59
CA LEU A 117 6.37 -0.33 10.55
C LEU A 117 7.12 0.84 9.90
N THR A 118 8.45 0.88 10.00
CA THR A 118 9.27 1.87 9.29
C THR A 118 9.15 1.69 7.77
N PHE A 119 9.21 0.45 7.26
CA PHE A 119 9.00 0.22 5.82
C PHE A 119 7.58 0.55 5.37
N ASN A 120 6.55 0.31 6.19
CA ASN A 120 5.19 0.76 5.88
C ASN A 120 5.08 2.30 5.83
N ALA A 121 5.75 3.01 6.73
CA ALA A 121 5.80 4.46 6.71
C ALA A 121 6.57 5.00 5.48
N LEU A 122 7.72 4.39 5.13
CA LEU A 122 8.49 4.75 3.94
C LEU A 122 7.69 4.51 2.65
N GLU A 123 6.94 3.41 2.57
CA GLU A 123 6.02 3.15 1.46
C GLU A 123 5.02 4.31 1.30
N LEU A 124 4.38 4.73 2.40
CA LEU A 124 3.40 5.82 2.36
C LEU A 124 4.04 7.17 1.97
N ILE A 125 5.22 7.49 2.52
CA ILE A 125 5.95 8.71 2.18
C ILE A 125 6.36 8.72 0.71
N SER A 126 6.83 7.58 0.20
CA SER A 126 7.22 7.46 -1.22
C SER A 126 6.02 7.54 -2.16
N LEU A 127 4.87 6.99 -1.76
CA LEU A 127 3.61 7.14 -2.50
C LEU A 127 3.17 8.62 -2.56
N LEU A 128 3.33 9.37 -1.47
CA LEU A 128 3.10 10.82 -1.47
C LEU A 128 4.06 11.54 -2.41
N GLY A 129 5.35 11.18 -2.41
CA GLY A 129 6.34 11.71 -3.33
C GLY A 129 5.95 11.47 -4.80
N LEU A 130 5.54 10.24 -5.15
CA LEU A 130 5.03 9.89 -6.49
C LEU A 130 3.79 10.67 -6.89
N THR A 131 2.94 11.00 -5.92
CA THR A 131 1.69 11.74 -6.16
C THR A 131 1.93 13.24 -6.37
N ILE A 132 2.92 13.80 -5.68
CA ILE A 132 3.25 15.23 -5.74
C ILE A 132 4.10 15.54 -6.97
N VAL A 133 5.11 14.71 -7.24
CA VAL A 133 6.05 14.91 -8.35
C VAL A 133 5.78 13.88 -9.43
N THR A 134 5.21 14.31 -10.55
CA THR A 134 4.96 13.44 -11.71
C THR A 134 6.24 13.13 -12.47
N SER A 135 6.22 12.08 -13.29
CA SER A 135 7.36 11.72 -14.16
C SER A 135 7.70 12.83 -15.18
N GLU A 136 6.71 13.61 -15.59
CA GLU A 136 6.89 14.74 -16.52
C GLU A 136 7.52 15.97 -15.84
N GLU A 137 7.22 16.19 -14.54
CA GLU A 137 7.76 17.34 -13.81
C GLU A 137 9.23 17.14 -13.41
N ASN A 138 9.56 15.96 -12.90
CA ASN A 138 10.93 15.61 -12.52
C ASN A 138 11.11 14.09 -12.49
N PHE A 139 11.62 13.55 -13.58
CA PHE A 139 11.80 12.11 -13.77
C PHE A 139 12.73 11.48 -12.72
N ASP A 140 13.84 12.14 -12.35
CA ASP A 140 14.81 11.57 -11.40
C ASP A 140 14.22 11.45 -9.99
N VAL A 141 13.54 12.49 -9.51
CA VAL A 141 12.86 12.45 -8.21
C VAL A 141 11.74 11.43 -8.23
N HIS A 142 10.92 11.37 -9.28
CA HIS A 142 9.86 10.40 -9.44
C HIS A 142 10.41 8.96 -9.43
N LYS A 143 11.48 8.70 -10.17
CA LYS A 143 12.16 7.40 -10.21
C LYS A 143 12.67 6.96 -8.82
N VAL A 144 13.29 7.86 -8.06
CA VAL A 144 13.73 7.57 -6.69
C VAL A 144 12.53 7.23 -5.80
N CYS A 145 11.44 7.99 -5.88
CA CYS A 145 10.21 7.71 -5.14
C CYS A 145 9.61 6.35 -5.55
N PHE A 146 9.61 6.04 -6.85
CA PHE A 146 9.09 4.76 -7.36
C PHE A 146 9.90 3.56 -6.84
N VAL A 147 11.23 3.61 -6.94
CA VAL A 147 12.10 2.53 -6.45
C VAL A 147 11.95 2.38 -4.93
N THR A 148 11.91 3.49 -4.19
CA THR A 148 11.73 3.46 -2.73
C THR A 148 10.35 2.89 -2.36
N PHE A 149 9.29 3.27 -3.07
CA PHE A 149 7.95 2.72 -2.89
C PHE A 149 7.92 1.21 -3.13
N ALA A 150 8.44 0.75 -4.25
CA ALA A 150 8.47 -0.66 -4.61
C ALA A 150 9.28 -1.50 -3.59
N LEU A 151 10.48 -1.07 -3.24
CA LEU A 151 11.32 -1.80 -2.29
C LEU A 151 10.74 -1.79 -0.88
N SER A 152 10.22 -0.67 -0.41
CA SER A 152 9.60 -0.59 0.93
C SER A 152 8.33 -1.41 1.04
N SER A 153 7.48 -1.44 -0.01
CA SER A 153 6.31 -2.33 -0.07
C SER A 153 6.72 -3.81 0.02
N LEU A 154 7.71 -4.22 -0.78
CA LEU A 154 8.20 -5.59 -0.78
C LEU A 154 8.76 -6.00 0.59
N LEU A 155 9.61 -5.17 1.18
CA LEU A 155 10.20 -5.43 2.50
C LEU A 155 9.14 -5.44 3.60
N TYR A 156 8.17 -4.54 3.54
CA TYR A 156 7.02 -4.55 4.44
C TYR A 156 6.23 -5.88 4.34
N PHE A 157 5.99 -6.38 3.14
CA PHE A 157 5.27 -7.65 2.93
C PHE A 157 6.03 -8.84 3.49
N ILE A 158 7.33 -8.93 3.20
CA ILE A 158 8.21 -10.01 3.71
C ILE A 158 8.22 -9.99 5.25
N LEU A 159 8.47 -8.82 5.82
CA LEU A 159 8.58 -8.67 7.26
C LEU A 159 7.24 -8.93 7.97
N THR A 160 6.13 -8.47 7.40
CA THR A 160 4.78 -8.75 7.92
C THR A 160 4.49 -10.25 7.92
N CYS A 161 4.72 -10.95 6.80
CA CYS A 161 4.52 -12.40 6.73
C CYS A 161 5.46 -13.15 7.69
N SER A 162 6.68 -12.67 7.88
CA SER A 162 7.64 -13.23 8.83
C SER A 162 7.19 -13.03 10.27
N LEU A 163 6.73 -11.84 10.64
CA LEU A 163 6.16 -11.55 11.95
C LEU A 163 4.97 -12.47 12.27
N TRP A 164 4.05 -12.62 11.32
CA TRP A 164 2.87 -13.47 11.47
C TRP A 164 3.24 -14.93 11.71
N LYS A 165 4.19 -15.44 10.93
CA LYS A 165 4.72 -16.79 11.11
C LYS A 165 5.43 -16.96 12.46
N TYR A 166 6.26 -15.98 12.82
CA TYR A 166 7.07 -16.02 14.04
C TYR A 166 6.21 -15.97 15.32
N CYS A 167 5.11 -15.22 15.27
CA CYS A 167 4.16 -15.09 16.39
C CYS A 167 3.10 -16.18 16.45
N GLY A 168 3.09 -17.13 15.50
CA GLY A 168 2.04 -18.14 15.45
C GLY A 168 0.63 -17.59 15.18
N ILE A 169 0.50 -16.38 14.63
CA ILE A 169 -0.78 -15.70 14.36
C ILE A 169 -1.56 -16.36 13.21
N TYR A 170 -1.15 -17.50 12.72
CA TYR A 170 -1.81 -18.24 11.64
C TYR A 170 -2.70 -19.38 12.14
N GLN A 171 -2.87 -19.52 13.45
CA GLN A 171 -3.70 -20.57 14.05
C GLN A 171 -5.15 -20.08 14.13
N GLU A 172 -6.07 -20.89 13.67
CA GLU A 172 -7.50 -20.73 13.45
C GLU A 172 -8.31 -19.94 14.50
N ILE A 173 -8.08 -18.63 14.63
CA ILE A 173 -8.93 -17.76 15.44
C ILE A 173 -9.32 -16.56 14.56
N ASN A 174 -10.62 -16.31 14.44
CA ASN A 174 -11.23 -15.06 13.94
C ASN A 174 -10.70 -14.51 12.58
N GLY A 175 -10.52 -15.37 11.57
CA GLY A 175 -10.12 -14.91 10.24
C GLY A 175 -8.61 -14.70 10.06
N GLU A 176 -7.80 -14.85 11.09
CA GLU A 176 -6.34 -14.67 11.04
C GLU A 176 -5.67 -15.59 10.02
N LYS A 177 -6.08 -16.85 9.93
CA LYS A 177 -5.57 -17.78 8.92
C LYS A 177 -5.85 -17.29 7.49
N LYS A 178 -7.06 -16.82 7.25
CA LYS A 178 -7.45 -16.27 5.95
C LYS A 178 -6.63 -15.03 5.60
N SER A 179 -6.45 -14.12 6.56
CA SER A 179 -5.60 -12.95 6.39
C SER A 179 -4.17 -13.33 6.04
N PHE A 180 -3.59 -14.31 6.75
CA PHE A 180 -2.23 -14.76 6.50
C PHE A 180 -2.07 -15.44 5.13
N ASP A 181 -3.04 -16.25 4.73
CA ASP A 181 -3.02 -16.91 3.42
C ASP A 181 -3.14 -15.90 2.28
N GLU A 182 -4.00 -14.88 2.41
CA GLU A 182 -4.07 -13.78 1.45
C GLU A 182 -2.76 -12.96 1.42
N LYS A 183 -2.17 -12.61 2.57
CA LYS A 183 -0.87 -11.92 2.64
C LYS A 183 0.23 -12.69 1.90
N LYS A 184 0.32 -14.00 2.10
CA LYS A 184 1.29 -14.86 1.40
C LYS A 184 1.03 -14.90 -0.11
N PHE A 185 -0.24 -14.95 -0.53
CA PHE A 185 -0.61 -14.95 -1.93
C PHE A 185 -0.16 -13.66 -2.62
N TRP A 186 -0.46 -12.48 -2.03
CA TRP A 186 -0.08 -11.19 -2.60
C TRP A 186 1.43 -10.97 -2.60
N LEU A 187 2.13 -11.41 -1.55
CA LEU A 187 3.60 -11.41 -1.52
C LEU A 187 4.19 -12.28 -2.63
N LYS A 188 3.66 -13.50 -2.82
CA LYS A 188 4.12 -14.40 -3.90
C LYS A 188 3.89 -13.77 -5.28
N LEU A 189 2.72 -13.19 -5.50
CA LEU A 189 2.40 -12.52 -6.76
C LEU A 189 3.34 -11.34 -7.03
N TYR A 190 3.66 -10.57 -5.99
CA TYR A 190 4.63 -9.47 -6.08
C TYR A 190 6.01 -9.96 -6.56
N PHE A 191 6.51 -11.05 -6.00
CA PHE A 191 7.79 -11.64 -6.44
C PHE A 191 7.74 -12.16 -7.87
N VAL A 192 6.69 -12.90 -8.22
CA VAL A 192 6.53 -13.51 -9.53
C VAL A 192 6.49 -12.46 -10.64
N LEU A 193 5.93 -11.29 -10.38
CA LEU A 193 5.82 -10.20 -11.36
C LEU A 193 6.91 -9.13 -11.23
N GLY A 194 7.46 -8.93 -10.05
CA GLY A 194 8.49 -7.91 -9.82
C GLY A 194 9.79 -8.18 -10.56
N ILE A 195 10.18 -9.45 -10.67
CA ILE A 195 11.38 -9.85 -11.43
C ILE A 195 11.19 -9.59 -12.93
N PRO A 196 10.14 -10.14 -13.59
CA PRO A 196 9.86 -9.82 -14.99
C PRO A 196 9.69 -8.32 -15.25
N MET A 197 9.00 -7.59 -14.37
CA MET A 197 8.84 -6.14 -14.49
C MET A 197 10.18 -5.42 -14.56
N SER A 198 11.13 -5.77 -13.68
CA SER A 198 12.46 -5.16 -13.66
C SER A 198 13.27 -5.50 -14.92
N ILE A 199 13.15 -6.75 -15.40
CA ILE A 199 13.82 -7.19 -16.64
C ILE A 199 13.23 -6.47 -17.85
N LEU A 200 11.90 -6.35 -17.95
CA LEU A 200 11.21 -5.68 -19.05
C LEU A 200 11.56 -4.19 -19.10
N TYR A 201 11.63 -3.53 -17.92
CA TYR A 201 12.06 -2.13 -17.84
C TYR A 201 13.48 -1.95 -18.34
N TYR A 202 14.43 -2.78 -17.87
CA TYR A 202 15.82 -2.75 -18.33
C TYR A 202 15.90 -3.01 -19.83
N TRP A 203 15.20 -4.04 -20.31
CA TRP A 203 15.19 -4.42 -21.73
C TRP A 203 14.65 -3.30 -22.62
N HIS A 204 13.55 -2.66 -22.24
CA HIS A 204 13.02 -1.51 -22.99
C HIS A 204 14.05 -0.38 -23.08
N ASN A 205 14.70 -0.02 -21.97
CA ASN A 205 15.63 1.10 -21.98
C ASN A 205 16.92 0.83 -22.80
N GLU A 206 17.37 -0.44 -22.87
CA GLU A 206 18.61 -0.79 -23.59
C GLU A 206 18.37 -1.09 -25.08
N TYR A 207 17.25 -1.70 -25.41
CA TYR A 207 17.04 -2.26 -26.75
C TYR A 207 15.90 -1.59 -27.54
N CYS A 208 15.08 -0.76 -26.92
CA CYS A 208 14.00 -0.01 -27.57
C CYS A 208 13.13 -0.89 -28.50
N GLN A 209 12.68 -2.06 -28.02
CA GLN A 209 11.82 -2.95 -28.78
C GLN A 209 10.35 -2.61 -28.60
N ASP A 210 9.55 -2.76 -29.65
CA ASP A 210 8.11 -2.56 -29.64
C ASP A 210 7.42 -3.43 -28.59
N TYR A 211 6.43 -2.87 -27.92
CA TYR A 211 5.55 -3.50 -26.94
C TYR A 211 6.20 -3.95 -25.62
N VAL A 212 7.53 -3.99 -25.51
CA VAL A 212 8.22 -4.43 -24.27
C VAL A 212 7.82 -3.56 -23.08
N TYR A 213 7.71 -2.24 -23.29
CA TYR A 213 7.24 -1.34 -22.24
C TYR A 213 5.79 -1.59 -21.84
N SER A 214 4.93 -1.97 -22.77
CA SER A 214 3.54 -2.30 -22.46
C SER A 214 3.42 -3.54 -21.58
N PHE A 215 4.28 -4.54 -21.74
CA PHE A 215 4.33 -5.69 -20.81
C PHE A 215 4.84 -5.31 -19.44
N PHE A 216 5.81 -4.38 -19.35
CA PHE A 216 6.20 -3.75 -18.07
C PHE A 216 4.98 -3.09 -17.40
N CYS A 217 4.20 -2.29 -18.14
CA CYS A 217 3.00 -1.61 -17.61
C CYS A 217 1.96 -2.60 -17.06
N ILE A 218 1.73 -3.73 -17.74
CA ILE A 218 0.81 -4.77 -17.24
C ILE A 218 1.32 -5.35 -15.92
N CYS A 219 2.61 -5.65 -15.81
CA CYS A 219 3.20 -6.11 -14.55
C CYS A 219 3.03 -5.06 -13.45
N GLU A 220 3.25 -3.78 -13.75
CA GLU A 220 3.06 -2.65 -12.84
C GLU A 220 1.62 -2.60 -12.32
N TYR A 221 0.61 -2.69 -13.19
CA TYR A 221 -0.81 -2.69 -12.81
C TYR A 221 -1.12 -3.82 -11.82
N VAL A 222 -0.67 -5.02 -12.10
CA VAL A 222 -0.95 -6.17 -11.23
C VAL A 222 -0.20 -6.06 -9.90
N ILE A 223 1.02 -5.53 -9.90
CA ILE A 223 1.79 -5.30 -8.66
C ILE A 223 1.11 -4.24 -7.79
N VAL A 224 0.70 -3.11 -8.36
CA VAL A 224 -0.01 -2.06 -7.60
C VAL A 224 -1.34 -2.58 -7.07
N TYR A 225 -2.08 -3.38 -7.87
CA TYR A 225 -3.27 -4.08 -7.39
C TYR A 225 -2.95 -5.00 -6.20
N ALA A 226 -1.86 -5.78 -6.28
CA ALA A 226 -1.42 -6.66 -5.19
C ALA A 226 -1.06 -5.87 -3.92
N ILE A 227 -0.42 -4.70 -4.05
CA ILE A 227 -0.12 -3.81 -2.93
C ILE A 227 -1.41 -3.37 -2.24
N ILE A 228 -2.39 -2.86 -3.00
CA ILE A 228 -3.67 -2.42 -2.46
C ILE A 228 -4.39 -3.57 -1.74
N LYS A 229 -4.41 -4.77 -2.35
CA LYS A 229 -5.05 -5.96 -1.77
C LYS A 229 -4.35 -6.48 -0.54
N PHE A 230 -3.01 -6.43 -0.49
CA PHE A 230 -2.25 -6.79 0.71
C PHE A 230 -2.65 -5.91 1.91
N HIS A 231 -2.71 -4.59 1.71
CA HIS A 231 -3.20 -3.68 2.76
C HIS A 231 -4.67 -3.90 3.09
N GLY A 232 -5.49 -4.30 2.13
CA GLY A 232 -6.89 -4.66 2.31
C GLY A 232 -7.12 -5.88 3.22
N THR A 233 -6.08 -6.71 3.48
CA THR A 233 -6.19 -7.83 4.44
C THR A 233 -6.43 -7.37 5.88
N ALA A 234 -6.19 -6.09 6.19
CA ALA A 234 -6.50 -5.47 7.47
C ALA A 234 -7.98 -5.67 7.90
N LYS A 235 -8.89 -5.88 6.95
CA LYS A 235 -10.30 -6.22 7.23
C LYS A 235 -10.47 -7.50 8.06
N TYR A 236 -9.57 -8.46 7.92
CA TYR A 236 -9.58 -9.68 8.73
C TYR A 236 -8.85 -9.49 10.06
N ASP A 237 -7.82 -8.62 10.07
CA ASP A 237 -6.97 -8.39 11.24
C ASP A 237 -7.69 -7.56 12.32
N PHE A 238 -8.63 -6.72 11.88
CA PHE A 238 -9.35 -5.75 12.72
C PHE A 238 -10.88 -5.92 12.67
N ALA A 239 -11.38 -7.11 12.28
CA ALA A 239 -12.83 -7.34 12.09
C ALA A 239 -13.67 -7.04 13.34
N ASP A 240 -13.13 -7.29 14.53
CA ASP A 240 -13.85 -7.15 15.81
C ASP A 240 -13.45 -5.89 16.60
N ILE A 241 -12.71 -4.95 15.96
CA ILE A 241 -12.18 -3.78 16.67
C ILE A 241 -12.99 -2.53 16.31
N ASN A 242 -13.52 -1.86 17.34
CA ASN A 242 -14.17 -0.56 17.21
C ASN A 242 -13.20 0.57 17.62
N ILE A 243 -13.25 1.68 16.88
CA ILE A 243 -12.50 2.89 17.26
C ILE A 243 -13.33 3.62 18.31
N VAL A 244 -12.83 3.68 19.53
CA VAL A 244 -13.46 4.41 20.63
C VAL A 244 -12.58 5.58 21.05
N ILE A 245 -13.15 6.79 21.06
CA ILE A 245 -12.47 7.96 21.63
C ILE A 245 -12.88 8.08 23.11
N PRO A 246 -11.93 8.01 24.06
CA PRO A 246 -12.27 8.19 25.46
C PRO A 246 -12.82 9.60 25.70
N SER A 247 -13.95 9.71 26.40
CA SER A 247 -14.59 11.01 26.73
C SER A 247 -13.70 11.98 27.51
N SER A 248 -12.67 11.46 28.20
CA SER A 248 -11.67 12.27 28.90
C SER A 248 -10.82 13.14 27.98
N THR A 249 -10.74 12.83 26.70
CA THR A 249 -9.97 13.59 25.71
C THR A 249 -10.78 14.76 25.14
N ILE A 250 -12.10 14.63 25.09
CA ILE A 250 -13.00 15.66 24.51
C ILE A 250 -13.21 16.81 25.53
N GLY A 251 -13.25 16.51 26.83
CA GLY A 251 -13.44 17.51 27.89
C GLY A 251 -12.25 18.44 28.15
N GLN A 252 -11.11 18.23 27.51
CA GLN A 252 -9.93 19.10 27.63
C GLN A 252 -9.85 20.15 26.50
N TYR A 253 -10.71 20.07 25.47
CA TYR A 253 -10.69 20.95 24.30
C TYR A 253 -12.01 21.74 24.10
N LEU A 254 -12.98 21.60 25.01
CA LEU A 254 -14.20 22.42 25.11
C LEU A 254 -14.16 23.25 26.38
#